data_f767d1656437a2217c258ee0ec1ab8ce
#
_entry.id   f767d1656437a2217c258ee0ec1ab8ce
#
_cell.length_a   1.000
_cell.length_b   1.000
_cell.length_c   1.000
_cell.angle_alpha   90.00
_cell.angle_beta   90.00
_cell.angle_gamma   90.00
#
_symmetry.space_group_name_H-M   'P 1'
#
loop_
_entity.id
_entity.type
_entity.pdbx_description
1 polymer ?
#
loop_
_entity_poly.entity_id
_entity_poly.type
_entity_poly.pdbx_seq_one_letter_code
_entity_poly.pdbx_strand_id
1 'polypeptide(L)'
;MEFLGYFSALIIGLVMGLIGGGGSILSVPIFVYVFDAVTATALSLFVVGITSLVGSVGFIRQKQIDFKTAFTFGIPSILGVLFSRRLILPHLPHYIINRWGITLTKDMFLLLLFAILMLIASYKMIRKNERPRLQTFEDTNYTILISQGLLVGIITGLIGAGGGFLIVPALVMLLGVHMKKAVATSLFIISMNSILGFISTMEMVSHDWGFLLGFTGLSVVGIFVGIAVSKKMDGRKLKPLFGWIILGMGI
;
A
#
# COMPACT_ATOMS: atom_id res chain seq x y z
N MET A 1 2.44 -11.71 23.83
CA MET A 1 1.80 -11.26 22.59
C MET A 1 2.38 -9.94 22.07
N GLU A 2 2.73 -9.01 22.94
CA GLU A 2 3.30 -7.70 22.54
C GLU A 2 4.65 -7.82 21.82
N PHE A 3 5.52 -8.75 22.22
CA PHE A 3 6.83 -8.94 21.59
C PHE A 3 6.72 -9.36 20.10
N LEU A 4 5.76 -10.22 19.80
CA LEU A 4 5.48 -10.61 18.40
C LEU A 4 4.97 -9.41 17.57
N GLY A 5 4.14 -8.56 18.18
CA GLY A 5 3.66 -7.33 17.56
C GLY A 5 4.78 -6.37 17.19
N TYR A 6 5.67 -6.10 18.12
CA TYR A 6 6.80 -5.20 17.88
C TYR A 6 7.81 -5.76 16.88
N PHE A 7 8.03 -7.07 16.85
CA PHE A 7 8.89 -7.71 15.85
C PHE A 7 8.28 -7.59 14.44
N SER A 8 6.97 -7.76 14.33
CA SER A 8 6.26 -7.58 13.05
C SER A 8 6.30 -6.14 12.54
N ALA A 9 6.29 -5.14 13.44
CA ALA A 9 6.45 -3.74 13.08
C ALA A 9 7.78 -3.47 12.37
N LEU A 10 8.87 -4.06 12.89
CA LEU A 10 10.19 -3.94 12.29
C LEU A 10 10.24 -4.58 10.89
N ILE A 11 9.60 -5.74 10.71
CA ILE A 11 9.49 -6.42 9.42
C ILE A 11 8.67 -5.58 8.44
N ILE A 12 7.53 -5.02 8.86
CA ILE A 12 6.71 -4.12 8.04
C ILE A 12 7.56 -2.97 7.51
N GLY A 13 8.27 -2.28 8.40
CA GLY A 13 9.14 -1.18 8.01
C GLY A 13 10.24 -1.60 7.05
N LEU A 14 10.91 -2.71 7.32
CA LEU A 14 11.97 -3.26 6.47
C LEU A 14 11.44 -3.57 5.06
N VAL A 15 10.31 -4.24 4.94
CA VAL A 15 9.68 -4.57 3.65
C VAL A 15 9.25 -3.29 2.93
N MET A 16 8.70 -2.30 3.65
CA MET A 16 8.36 -1.00 3.07
C MET A 16 9.60 -0.28 2.51
N GLY A 17 10.71 -0.31 3.23
CA GLY A 17 11.96 0.32 2.78
C GLY A 17 12.62 -0.39 1.60
N LEU A 18 12.49 -1.72 1.53
CA LEU A 18 13.03 -2.53 0.43
C LEU A 18 12.26 -2.32 -0.87
N ILE A 19 10.93 -2.36 -0.80
CA ILE A 19 10.04 -2.61 -1.94
C ILE A 19 9.05 -1.45 -2.13
N GLY A 20 9.08 -0.44 -1.25
CA GLY A 20 8.10 0.62 -1.22
C GLY A 20 6.80 0.17 -0.56
N GLY A 21 5.69 0.29 -1.25
CA GLY A 21 4.37 -0.01 -0.69
C GLY A 21 4.09 -1.45 -0.27
N GLY A 22 4.98 -2.40 -0.57
CA GLY A 22 4.75 -3.82 -0.28
C GLY A 22 4.58 -4.14 1.21
N GLY A 23 5.23 -3.39 2.11
CA GLY A 23 5.11 -3.60 3.55
C GLY A 23 3.76 -3.20 4.15
N SER A 24 3.01 -2.32 3.48
CA SER A 24 1.66 -1.94 3.91
C SER A 24 0.68 -3.12 3.90
N ILE A 25 0.97 -4.13 3.10
CA ILE A 25 0.18 -5.36 3.00
C ILE A 25 0.21 -6.13 4.32
N LEU A 26 1.39 -6.20 4.98
CA LEU A 26 1.57 -6.92 6.24
C LEU A 26 0.83 -6.27 7.40
N SER A 27 0.64 -4.95 7.36
CA SER A 27 0.07 -4.23 8.50
C SER A 27 -1.38 -4.61 8.76
N VAL A 28 -2.21 -4.74 7.73
CA VAL A 28 -3.64 -5.06 7.90
C VAL A 28 -3.85 -6.44 8.53
N PRO A 29 -3.31 -7.56 8.02
CA PRO A 29 -3.48 -8.87 8.64
C PRO A 29 -2.98 -8.92 10.09
N ILE A 30 -1.87 -8.24 10.40
CA ILE A 30 -1.33 -8.22 11.76
C ILE A 30 -2.28 -7.51 12.72
N PHE A 31 -2.85 -6.38 12.30
CA PHE A 31 -3.81 -5.67 13.14
C PHE A 31 -5.17 -6.37 13.22
N VAL A 32 -5.63 -7.04 12.15
CA VAL A 32 -6.89 -7.82 12.16
C VAL A 32 -6.82 -8.98 13.14
N TYR A 33 -5.64 -9.50 13.44
CA TYR A 33 -5.48 -10.55 14.44
C TYR A 33 -5.76 -10.09 15.88
N VAL A 34 -5.65 -8.77 16.14
CA VAL A 34 -5.81 -8.18 17.48
C VAL A 34 -7.05 -7.31 17.58
N PHE A 35 -7.46 -6.67 16.49
CA PHE A 35 -8.55 -5.69 16.41
C PHE A 35 -9.58 -6.12 15.36
N ASP A 36 -10.78 -5.57 15.46
CA ASP A 36 -11.77 -5.69 14.38
C ASP A 36 -11.26 -5.09 13.05
N ALA A 37 -11.78 -5.54 11.94
CA ALA A 37 -11.27 -5.18 10.61
C ALA A 37 -11.28 -3.66 10.35
N VAL A 38 -12.28 -2.93 10.84
CA VAL A 38 -12.38 -1.48 10.65
C VAL A 38 -11.27 -0.77 11.42
N THR A 39 -11.09 -1.10 12.69
CA THR A 39 -10.03 -0.57 13.56
C THR A 39 -8.65 -0.96 13.02
N ALA A 40 -8.46 -2.23 12.65
CA ALA A 40 -7.21 -2.72 12.08
C ALA A 40 -6.80 -1.95 10.81
N THR A 41 -7.75 -1.69 9.90
CA THR A 41 -7.45 -0.91 8.68
C THR A 41 -7.12 0.54 8.99
N ALA A 42 -7.77 1.16 9.96
CA ALA A 42 -7.46 2.52 10.37
C ALA A 42 -6.08 2.63 11.03
N LEU A 43 -5.76 1.74 11.99
CA LEU A 43 -4.45 1.71 12.65
C LEU A 43 -3.33 1.43 11.65
N SER A 44 -3.56 0.51 10.69
CA SER A 44 -2.59 0.22 9.66
C SER A 44 -2.30 1.44 8.79
N LEU A 45 -3.31 2.26 8.47
CA LEU A 45 -3.13 3.51 7.72
C LEU A 45 -2.25 4.51 8.47
N PHE A 46 -2.40 4.62 9.79
CA PHE A 46 -1.53 5.49 10.59
C PHE A 46 -0.07 5.02 10.52
N VAL A 47 0.19 3.75 10.85
CA VAL A 47 1.54 3.19 10.84
C VAL A 47 2.18 3.31 9.45
N VAL A 48 1.47 2.90 8.41
CA VAL A 48 1.94 2.97 7.02
C VAL A 48 2.14 4.42 6.59
N GLY A 49 1.23 5.32 6.94
CA GLY A 49 1.30 6.73 6.61
C GLY A 49 2.55 7.41 7.17
N ILE A 50 2.79 7.26 8.47
CA ILE A 50 3.96 7.87 9.13
C ILE A 50 5.26 7.20 8.66
N THR A 51 5.29 5.86 8.60
CA THR A 51 6.48 5.12 8.17
C THR A 51 6.87 5.47 6.74
N SER A 52 5.91 5.52 5.81
CA SER A 52 6.17 5.89 4.41
C SER A 52 6.53 7.36 4.24
N LEU A 53 5.96 8.26 5.06
CA LEU A 53 6.33 9.67 5.06
C LEU A 53 7.82 9.84 5.43
N VAL A 54 8.24 9.24 6.54
CA VAL A 54 9.64 9.28 6.98
C VAL A 54 10.56 8.65 5.94
N GLY A 55 10.17 7.49 5.36
CA GLY A 55 10.91 6.85 4.28
C GLY A 55 11.03 7.71 3.03
N SER A 56 9.96 8.42 2.66
CA SER A 56 9.94 9.29 1.47
C SER A 56 10.91 10.47 1.59
N VAL A 57 11.11 11.02 2.80
CA VAL A 57 12.09 12.10 3.04
C VAL A 57 13.50 11.68 2.62
N GLY A 58 13.88 10.42 2.89
CA GLY A 58 15.16 9.89 2.45
C GLY A 58 15.32 9.84 0.92
N PHE A 59 14.25 9.54 0.19
CA PHE A 59 14.24 9.50 -1.26
C PHE A 59 14.10 10.88 -1.92
N ILE A 60 13.43 11.83 -1.25
CA ILE A 60 13.39 13.25 -1.68
C ILE A 60 14.80 13.81 -1.75
N ARG A 61 15.59 13.63 -0.67
CA ARG A 61 16.99 14.09 -0.61
C ARG A 61 17.87 13.49 -1.72
N GLN A 62 17.54 12.28 -2.19
CA GLN A 62 18.24 11.58 -3.27
C GLN A 62 17.69 11.93 -4.66
N LYS A 63 16.70 12.81 -4.78
CA LYS A 63 16.03 13.18 -6.04
C LYS A 63 15.48 11.97 -6.82
N GLN A 64 15.05 10.93 -6.11
CA GLN A 64 14.52 9.70 -6.71
C GLN A 64 13.00 9.72 -6.89
N ILE A 65 12.31 10.67 -6.27
CA ILE A 65 10.86 10.83 -6.40
C ILE A 65 10.55 11.59 -7.68
N ASP A 66 9.68 11.01 -8.49
CA ASP A 66 9.09 11.69 -9.63
C ASP A 66 7.83 12.43 -9.19
N PHE A 67 8.00 13.71 -8.85
CA PHE A 67 6.89 14.54 -8.37
C PHE A 67 5.79 14.71 -9.41
N LYS A 68 6.10 14.73 -10.72
CA LYS A 68 5.10 14.86 -11.78
C LYS A 68 4.15 13.67 -11.74
N THR A 69 4.70 12.45 -11.74
CA THR A 69 3.92 11.22 -11.58
C THR A 69 3.24 11.18 -10.22
N ALA A 70 3.92 11.57 -9.14
CA ALA A 70 3.37 11.56 -7.79
C ALA A 70 2.09 12.39 -7.68
N PHE A 71 2.06 13.58 -8.24
CA PHE A 71 0.87 14.45 -8.20
C PHE A 71 -0.20 14.04 -9.21
N THR A 72 0.18 13.71 -10.45
CA THR A 72 -0.80 13.34 -11.49
C THR A 72 -1.54 12.04 -11.19
N PHE A 73 -0.86 11.08 -10.57
CA PHE A 73 -1.46 9.81 -10.12
C PHE A 73 -1.97 9.90 -8.69
N GLY A 74 -1.23 10.57 -7.80
CA GLY A 74 -1.51 10.61 -6.37
C GLY A 74 -2.76 11.41 -6.02
N ILE A 75 -2.98 12.61 -6.61
CA ILE A 75 -4.18 13.41 -6.32
C ILE A 75 -5.46 12.64 -6.67
N PRO A 76 -5.63 12.07 -7.87
CA PRO A 76 -6.78 11.24 -8.17
C PRO A 76 -6.89 10.01 -7.26
N SER A 77 -5.77 9.41 -6.86
CA SER A 77 -5.76 8.30 -5.92
C SER A 77 -6.28 8.70 -4.53
N ILE A 78 -5.88 9.86 -4.03
CA ILE A 78 -6.42 10.42 -2.77
C ILE A 78 -7.94 10.60 -2.85
N LEU A 79 -8.41 11.20 -3.95
CA LEU A 79 -9.85 11.38 -4.16
C LEU A 79 -10.58 10.04 -4.18
N GLY A 80 -10.00 9.03 -4.83
CA GLY A 80 -10.52 7.66 -4.84
C GLY A 80 -10.59 7.04 -3.44
N VAL A 81 -9.53 7.20 -2.63
CA VAL A 81 -9.49 6.71 -1.23
C VAL A 81 -10.58 7.38 -0.39
N LEU A 82 -10.69 8.70 -0.46
CA LEU A 82 -11.69 9.45 0.31
C LEU A 82 -13.11 9.10 -0.12
N PHE A 83 -13.37 9.00 -1.44
CA PHE A 83 -14.63 8.56 -2.00
C PHE A 83 -15.02 7.18 -1.50
N SER A 84 -14.08 6.24 -1.57
CA SER A 84 -14.30 4.85 -1.14
C SER A 84 -14.61 4.77 0.35
N ARG A 85 -13.85 5.47 1.20
CA ARG A 85 -14.00 5.41 2.66
C ARG A 85 -15.24 6.14 3.18
N ARG A 86 -15.57 7.29 2.59
CA ARG A 86 -16.73 8.09 3.05
C ARG A 86 -18.05 7.65 2.45
N LEU A 87 -18.03 7.15 1.21
CA LEU A 87 -19.27 6.83 0.47
C LEU A 87 -19.47 5.33 0.29
N ILE A 88 -18.47 4.56 -0.13
CA ILE A 88 -18.66 3.15 -0.43
C ILE A 88 -18.67 2.31 0.85
N LEU A 89 -17.64 2.45 1.69
CA LEU A 89 -17.43 1.59 2.85
C LEU A 89 -18.57 1.63 3.89
N PRO A 90 -19.17 2.79 4.23
CA PRO A 90 -20.31 2.85 5.16
C PRO A 90 -21.60 2.27 4.58
N HIS A 91 -21.80 2.33 3.26
CA HIS A 91 -22.99 1.83 2.58
C HIS A 91 -22.93 0.35 2.21
N LEU A 92 -21.77 -0.29 2.37
CA LEU A 92 -21.64 -1.72 2.15
C LEU A 92 -22.41 -2.50 3.25
N PRO A 93 -23.39 -3.36 2.88
CA PRO A 93 -24.13 -4.16 3.84
C PRO A 93 -23.22 -5.14 4.56
N HIS A 94 -23.53 -5.47 5.83
CA HIS A 94 -22.77 -6.46 6.60
C HIS A 94 -22.73 -7.84 5.95
N TYR A 95 -23.80 -8.22 5.24
CA TYR A 95 -23.91 -9.47 4.48
C TYR A 95 -24.08 -9.12 3.00
N ILE A 96 -23.08 -9.47 2.18
CA ILE A 96 -23.11 -9.22 0.73
C ILE A 96 -23.88 -10.33 0.01
N ILE A 97 -23.68 -11.58 0.45
CA ILE A 97 -24.40 -12.75 -0.06
C ILE A 97 -24.85 -13.56 1.16
N ASN A 98 -26.15 -13.77 1.24
CA ASN A 98 -26.76 -14.69 2.21
C ASN A 98 -27.74 -15.60 1.44
N ARG A 99 -27.20 -16.57 0.72
CA ARG A 99 -28.00 -17.47 -0.10
C ARG A 99 -27.38 -18.86 -0.10
N TRP A 100 -28.21 -19.89 -0.01
CA TRP A 100 -27.81 -21.30 -0.13
C TRP A 100 -26.78 -21.76 0.92
N GLY A 101 -26.86 -21.25 2.15
CA GLY A 101 -25.94 -21.64 3.23
C GLY A 101 -24.54 -21.01 3.16
N ILE A 102 -24.27 -20.18 2.15
CA ILE A 102 -23.01 -19.41 2.05
C ILE A 102 -23.28 -17.97 2.51
N THR A 103 -22.70 -17.61 3.65
CA THR A 103 -22.75 -16.23 4.17
C THR A 103 -21.42 -15.53 3.84
N LEU A 104 -21.42 -14.60 2.88
CA LEU A 104 -20.28 -13.77 2.58
C LEU A 104 -20.44 -12.43 3.35
N THR A 105 -19.65 -12.27 4.41
CA THR A 105 -19.61 -11.03 5.16
C THR A 105 -18.82 -9.97 4.42
N LYS A 106 -19.02 -8.68 4.77
CA LYS A 106 -18.24 -7.55 4.24
C LYS A 106 -16.74 -7.78 4.38
N ASP A 107 -16.27 -8.24 5.54
CA ASP A 107 -14.86 -8.45 5.83
C ASP A 107 -14.28 -9.58 4.98
N MET A 108 -15.01 -10.68 4.82
CA MET A 108 -14.60 -11.78 3.92
C MET A 108 -14.51 -11.33 2.46
N PHE A 109 -15.45 -10.50 2.01
CA PHE A 109 -15.41 -9.95 0.66
C PHE A 109 -14.18 -9.06 0.44
N LEU A 110 -13.88 -8.17 1.39
CA LEU A 110 -12.72 -7.28 1.30
C LEU A 110 -11.41 -8.07 1.32
N LEU A 111 -11.29 -9.09 2.17
CA LEU A 111 -10.13 -9.99 2.22
C LEU A 111 -9.98 -10.80 0.93
N LEU A 112 -11.08 -11.31 0.38
CA LEU A 112 -11.06 -12.06 -0.88
C LEU A 112 -10.63 -11.16 -2.05
N LEU A 113 -11.20 -9.96 -2.13
CA LEU A 113 -10.81 -8.96 -3.12
C LEU A 113 -9.32 -8.63 -3.02
N PHE A 114 -8.83 -8.45 -1.80
CA PHE A 114 -7.43 -8.22 -1.50
C PHE A 114 -6.55 -9.38 -2.00
N ALA A 115 -6.87 -10.63 -1.64
CA ALA A 115 -6.13 -11.81 -2.06
C ALA A 115 -6.08 -11.96 -3.59
N ILE A 116 -7.20 -11.79 -4.29
CA ILE A 116 -7.26 -11.86 -5.75
C ILE A 116 -6.35 -10.81 -6.40
N LEU A 117 -6.42 -9.57 -5.91
CA LEU A 117 -5.58 -8.49 -6.45
C LEU A 117 -4.10 -8.74 -6.19
N MET A 118 -3.75 -9.32 -5.04
CA MET A 118 -2.37 -9.70 -4.72
C MET A 118 -1.86 -10.78 -5.66
N LEU A 119 -2.66 -11.82 -5.94
CA LEU A 119 -2.29 -12.88 -6.86
C LEU A 119 -2.07 -12.34 -8.28
N ILE A 120 -2.95 -11.46 -8.76
CA ILE A 120 -2.81 -10.82 -10.08
C ILE A 120 -1.55 -9.95 -10.14
N ALA A 121 -1.32 -9.12 -9.13
CA ALA A 121 -0.15 -8.24 -9.06
C ALA A 121 1.16 -9.04 -8.99
N SER A 122 1.21 -10.07 -8.13
CA SER A 122 2.33 -10.98 -7.97
C SER A 122 2.69 -11.70 -9.28
N TYR A 123 1.69 -12.35 -9.91
CA TYR A 123 1.89 -13.06 -11.18
C TYR A 123 2.52 -12.16 -12.24
N LYS A 124 1.99 -10.94 -12.39
CA LYS A 124 2.52 -9.97 -13.35
C LYS A 124 3.92 -9.46 -12.99
N MET A 125 4.25 -9.33 -11.70
CA MET A 125 5.57 -8.85 -11.25
C MET A 125 6.66 -9.95 -11.36
N ILE A 126 6.31 -11.22 -11.15
CA ILE A 126 7.23 -12.36 -11.26
C ILE A 126 7.52 -12.67 -12.73
N ARG A 127 6.53 -12.55 -13.61
CA ARG A 127 6.70 -12.85 -15.04
C ARG A 127 7.67 -11.86 -15.68
N LYS A 128 8.84 -12.37 -16.07
CA LYS A 128 10.05 -11.65 -16.45
C LYS A 128 9.98 -10.90 -17.80
N ASN A 129 8.87 -10.96 -18.51
CA ASN A 129 8.77 -10.64 -19.94
C ASN A 129 8.10 -9.31 -20.26
N GLU A 130 8.65 -8.19 -19.76
CA GLU A 130 8.47 -6.96 -20.51
C GLU A 130 9.68 -6.07 -20.24
N ARG A 131 10.46 -5.82 -21.29
CA ARG A 131 11.39 -4.68 -21.29
C ARG A 131 10.52 -3.48 -20.93
N PRO A 132 10.89 -2.69 -19.91
CA PRO A 132 10.16 -1.46 -19.65
C PRO A 132 10.14 -0.70 -20.99
N ARG A 133 8.97 -0.55 -21.57
CA ARG A 133 8.78 0.44 -22.62
C ARG A 133 9.05 1.75 -21.89
N LEU A 134 10.26 2.28 -22.08
CA LEU A 134 10.59 3.62 -21.66
C LEU A 134 9.68 4.55 -22.44
N GLN A 135 8.43 4.66 -21.99
CA GLN A 135 7.57 5.74 -22.46
C GLN A 135 8.21 7.00 -21.91
N THR A 136 8.80 7.77 -22.77
CA THR A 136 9.14 9.16 -22.52
C THR A 136 7.84 9.83 -22.08
N PHE A 137 7.89 10.65 -21.03
CA PHE A 137 6.72 11.33 -20.45
C PHE A 137 5.92 12.16 -21.47
N GLU A 138 6.47 12.41 -22.65
CA GLU A 138 5.83 13.11 -23.76
C GLU A 138 4.67 12.32 -24.41
N ASP A 139 4.70 10.97 -24.33
CA ASP A 139 3.65 10.10 -24.90
C ASP A 139 2.60 9.64 -23.86
N THR A 140 2.72 10.08 -22.61
CA THR A 140 1.85 9.58 -21.55
C THR A 140 0.51 10.34 -21.56
N ASN A 141 -0.55 9.63 -21.89
CA ASN A 141 -1.90 10.17 -21.85
C ASN A 141 -2.31 10.44 -20.38
N TYR A 142 -2.33 11.73 -20.01
CA TYR A 142 -2.67 12.15 -18.63
C TYR A 142 -4.04 11.64 -18.17
N THR A 143 -4.99 11.49 -19.09
CA THR A 143 -6.32 10.95 -18.82
C THR A 143 -6.23 9.52 -18.30
N ILE A 144 -5.32 8.71 -18.87
CA ILE A 144 -5.08 7.33 -18.42
C ILE A 144 -4.46 7.33 -17.02
N LEU A 145 -3.50 8.22 -16.75
CA LEU A 145 -2.90 8.33 -15.41
C LEU A 145 -3.93 8.69 -14.34
N ILE A 146 -4.77 9.67 -14.63
CA ILE A 146 -5.80 10.15 -13.71
C ILE A 146 -6.84 9.04 -13.44
N SER A 147 -7.32 8.37 -14.47
CA SER A 147 -8.30 7.28 -14.33
C SER A 147 -7.73 6.08 -13.56
N GLN A 148 -6.47 5.71 -13.82
CA GLN A 148 -5.78 4.65 -13.09
C GLN A 148 -5.51 5.04 -11.63
N GLY A 149 -5.09 6.28 -11.37
CA GLY A 149 -4.92 6.78 -10.02
C GLY A 149 -6.22 6.72 -9.23
N LEU A 150 -7.32 7.20 -9.82
CA LEU A 150 -8.64 7.16 -9.19
C LEU A 150 -9.09 5.71 -8.90
N LEU A 151 -8.97 4.81 -9.86
CA LEU A 151 -9.36 3.41 -9.71
C LEU A 151 -8.53 2.70 -8.63
N VAL A 152 -7.21 2.87 -8.67
CA VAL A 152 -6.32 2.33 -7.63
C VAL A 152 -6.67 2.94 -6.28
N GLY A 153 -6.96 4.24 -6.21
CA GLY A 153 -7.40 4.90 -4.98
C GLY A 153 -8.68 4.31 -4.41
N ILE A 154 -9.71 4.07 -5.24
CA ILE A 154 -10.96 3.45 -4.81
C ILE A 154 -10.71 2.06 -4.21
N ILE A 155 -9.96 1.22 -4.93
CA ILE A 155 -9.65 -0.14 -4.49
C ILE A 155 -8.88 -0.12 -3.17
N THR A 156 -7.86 0.73 -3.07
CA THR A 156 -7.00 0.80 -1.89
C THR A 156 -7.72 1.40 -0.68
N GLY A 157 -8.65 2.31 -0.92
CA GLY A 157 -9.52 2.87 0.12
C GLY A 157 -10.46 1.83 0.74
N LEU A 158 -10.99 0.90 -0.08
CA LEU A 158 -11.80 -0.23 0.38
C LEU A 158 -11.00 -1.19 1.26
N ILE A 159 -9.80 -1.55 0.81
CA ILE A 159 -8.96 -2.55 1.47
C ILE A 159 -8.31 -1.99 2.75
N GLY A 160 -8.04 -0.68 2.80
CA GLY A 160 -7.45 -0.06 3.98
C GLY A 160 -5.94 -0.26 4.18
N ALA A 161 -5.26 -0.90 3.23
CA ALA A 161 -3.81 -1.18 3.30
C ALA A 161 -2.92 -0.01 2.83
N GLY A 162 -3.43 1.22 2.79
CA GLY A 162 -2.69 2.38 2.26
C GLY A 162 -2.36 2.31 0.76
N GLY A 163 -2.75 1.22 0.10
CA GLY A 163 -2.65 1.04 -1.35
C GLY A 163 -1.28 0.77 -1.92
N GLY A 164 -0.28 0.69 -1.09
CA GLY A 164 1.11 0.61 -1.53
C GLY A 164 1.42 -0.56 -2.46
N PHE A 165 0.79 -1.68 -2.22
CA PHE A 165 1.01 -2.89 -3.02
C PHE A 165 0.44 -2.79 -4.45
N LEU A 166 -0.57 -1.96 -4.68
CA LEU A 166 -1.12 -1.70 -6.02
C LEU A 166 -0.43 -0.53 -6.71
N ILE A 167 0.02 0.47 -5.97
CA ILE A 167 0.66 1.66 -6.53
C ILE A 167 1.99 1.28 -7.21
N VAL A 168 2.84 0.45 -6.58
CA VAL A 168 4.12 0.04 -7.17
C VAL A 168 3.93 -0.73 -8.49
N PRO A 169 3.10 -1.80 -8.56
CA PRO A 169 2.79 -2.45 -9.83
C PRO A 169 2.17 -1.51 -10.86
N ALA A 170 1.27 -0.61 -10.44
CA ALA A 170 0.67 0.36 -11.34
C ALA A 170 1.73 1.28 -11.98
N LEU A 171 2.63 1.85 -11.18
CA LEU A 171 3.70 2.71 -11.69
C LEU A 171 4.67 1.96 -12.60
N VAL A 172 5.04 0.72 -12.25
CA VAL A 172 6.01 -0.06 -13.02
C VAL A 172 5.42 -0.62 -14.30
N MET A 173 4.18 -1.14 -14.23
CA MET A 173 3.60 -1.92 -15.34
C MET A 173 2.76 -1.07 -16.28
N LEU A 174 2.02 -0.11 -15.73
CA LEU A 174 1.13 0.74 -16.52
C LEU A 174 1.86 1.98 -17.05
N LEU A 175 2.80 2.52 -16.26
CA LEU A 175 3.52 3.74 -16.58
C LEU A 175 4.98 3.51 -16.99
N GLY A 176 5.47 2.27 -16.95
CA GLY A 176 6.85 1.95 -17.33
C GLY A 176 7.92 2.61 -16.44
N VAL A 177 7.56 3.11 -15.27
CA VAL A 177 8.50 3.77 -14.35
C VAL A 177 9.53 2.76 -13.86
N HIS A 178 10.80 3.14 -13.86
CA HIS A 178 11.87 2.28 -13.37
C HIS A 178 11.66 1.89 -11.90
N MET A 179 11.85 0.62 -11.53
CA MET A 179 11.48 0.06 -10.23
C MET A 179 11.95 0.91 -9.04
N LYS A 180 13.19 1.40 -9.03
CA LYS A 180 13.72 2.23 -7.93
C LYS A 180 12.96 3.56 -7.79
N LYS A 181 12.65 4.22 -8.93
CA LYS A 181 11.84 5.45 -8.93
C LYS A 181 10.39 5.17 -8.54
N ALA A 182 9.83 4.03 -8.99
CA ALA A 182 8.48 3.61 -8.62
C ALA A 182 8.35 3.37 -7.12
N VAL A 183 9.34 2.71 -6.49
CA VAL A 183 9.42 2.51 -5.04
C VAL A 183 9.45 3.85 -4.30
N ALA A 184 10.33 4.77 -4.71
CA ALA A 184 10.45 6.07 -4.08
C ALA A 184 9.16 6.92 -4.22
N THR A 185 8.60 6.96 -5.44
CA THR A 185 7.39 7.73 -5.75
C THR A 185 6.16 7.12 -5.07
N SER A 186 6.06 5.79 -5.01
CA SER A 186 4.96 5.11 -4.32
C SER A 186 4.94 5.41 -2.83
N LEU A 187 6.09 5.41 -2.14
CA LEU A 187 6.15 5.75 -0.71
C LEU A 187 5.59 7.16 -0.43
N PHE A 188 5.87 8.12 -1.30
CA PHE A 188 5.31 9.47 -1.18
C PHE A 188 3.80 9.47 -1.39
N ILE A 189 3.28 8.80 -2.43
CA ILE A 189 1.84 8.69 -2.70
C ILE A 189 1.14 7.97 -1.54
N ILE A 190 1.72 6.86 -1.05
CA ILE A 190 1.20 6.07 0.06
C ILE A 190 1.10 6.91 1.34
N SER A 191 2.12 7.72 1.63
CA SER A 191 2.09 8.57 2.82
C SER A 191 0.90 9.53 2.79
N MET A 192 0.64 10.17 1.65
CA MET A 192 -0.50 11.06 1.47
C MET A 192 -1.83 10.32 1.59
N ASN A 193 -1.99 9.22 0.84
CA ASN A 193 -3.21 8.39 0.85
C ASN A 193 -3.51 7.85 2.25
N SER A 194 -2.50 7.35 2.95
CA SER A 194 -2.66 6.70 4.24
C SER A 194 -2.95 7.70 5.35
N ILE A 195 -2.28 8.86 5.38
CA ILE A 195 -2.54 9.90 6.38
C ILE A 195 -3.96 10.45 6.20
N LEU A 196 -4.34 10.80 4.96
CA LEU A 196 -5.68 11.33 4.70
C LEU A 196 -6.76 10.25 4.90
N GLY A 197 -6.46 9.00 4.57
CA GLY A 197 -7.32 7.86 4.86
C GLY A 197 -7.51 7.64 6.36
N PHE A 198 -6.46 7.76 7.18
CA PHE A 198 -6.54 7.69 8.63
C PHE A 198 -7.39 8.82 9.21
N ILE A 199 -7.12 10.07 8.82
CA ILE A 199 -7.88 11.25 9.28
C ILE A 199 -9.39 11.07 8.99
N SER A 200 -9.73 10.48 7.84
CA SER A 200 -11.13 10.26 7.46
C SER A 200 -11.86 9.21 8.32
N THR A 201 -11.14 8.40 9.08
CA THR A 201 -11.67 7.31 9.90
C THR A 201 -11.34 7.45 11.40
N MET A 202 -10.60 8.49 11.78
CA MET A 202 -10.09 8.68 13.13
C MET A 202 -11.20 8.74 14.20
N GLU A 203 -12.33 9.33 13.85
CA GLU A 203 -13.47 9.47 14.77
C GLU A 203 -14.18 8.14 15.07
N MET A 204 -13.97 7.12 14.24
CA MET A 204 -14.65 5.83 14.34
C MET A 204 -13.89 4.81 15.19
N VAL A 205 -12.67 5.15 15.66
CA VAL A 205 -11.75 4.18 16.23
C VAL A 205 -11.22 4.66 17.58
N SER A 206 -11.52 3.88 18.63
CA SER A 206 -10.81 3.99 19.91
C SER A 206 -9.48 3.25 19.82
N HIS A 207 -8.39 3.90 20.22
CA HIS A 207 -7.04 3.30 20.06
C HIS A 207 -6.13 3.67 21.23
N ASP A 208 -5.24 2.74 21.55
CA ASP A 208 -4.14 2.95 22.48
C ASP A 208 -2.98 3.64 21.76
N TRP A 209 -2.81 4.92 22.03
CA TRP A 209 -1.72 5.72 21.44
C TRP A 209 -0.33 5.21 21.83
N GLY A 210 -0.18 4.63 23.04
CA GLY A 210 1.10 4.12 23.50
C GLY A 210 1.59 2.97 22.62
N PHE A 211 0.73 1.97 22.41
CA PHE A 211 1.00 0.85 21.51
C PHE A 211 1.24 1.31 20.06
N LEU A 212 0.39 2.17 19.55
CA LEU A 212 0.45 2.65 18.17
C LEU A 212 1.73 3.42 17.87
N LEU A 213 2.16 4.30 18.76
CA LEU A 213 3.40 5.07 18.61
C LEU A 213 4.64 4.19 18.74
N GLY A 214 4.66 3.24 19.69
CA GLY A 214 5.73 2.27 19.83
C GLY A 214 5.88 1.40 18.58
N PHE A 215 4.76 0.86 18.07
CA PHE A 215 4.71 0.08 16.84
C PHE A 215 5.22 0.89 15.63
N THR A 216 4.75 2.13 15.50
CA THR A 216 5.17 3.03 14.41
C THR A 216 6.66 3.36 14.51
N GLY A 217 7.18 3.63 15.72
CA GLY A 217 8.59 3.90 15.94
C GLY A 217 9.50 2.75 15.47
N LEU A 218 9.14 1.50 15.78
CA LEU A 218 9.85 0.33 15.29
C LEU A 218 9.73 0.15 13.77
N SER A 219 8.57 0.43 13.20
CA SER A 219 8.40 0.41 11.74
C SER A 219 9.28 1.46 11.06
N VAL A 220 9.45 2.63 11.67
CA VAL A 220 10.36 3.67 11.18
C VAL A 220 11.82 3.22 11.24
N VAL A 221 12.25 2.53 12.29
CA VAL A 221 13.59 1.92 12.33
C VAL A 221 13.74 0.90 11.20
N GLY A 222 12.75 0.03 11.02
CA GLY A 222 12.73 -0.98 9.95
C GLY A 222 12.86 -0.37 8.56
N ILE A 223 12.17 0.74 8.27
CA ILE A 223 12.21 1.34 6.92
C ILE A 223 13.60 1.89 6.59
N PHE A 224 14.33 2.44 7.54
CA PHE A 224 15.71 2.89 7.30
C PHE A 224 16.63 1.72 6.93
N VAL A 225 16.50 0.59 7.64
CA VAL A 225 17.24 -0.64 7.31
C VAL A 225 16.85 -1.13 5.91
N GLY A 226 15.56 -1.17 5.59
CA GLY A 226 15.05 -1.57 4.28
C GLY A 226 15.58 -0.69 3.15
N ILE A 227 15.57 0.63 3.32
CA ILE A 227 16.13 1.58 2.34
C ILE A 227 17.64 1.35 2.16
N ALA A 228 18.39 1.12 3.24
CA ALA A 228 19.82 0.87 3.16
C ALA A 228 20.15 -0.40 2.35
N VAL A 229 19.36 -1.46 2.54
CA VAL A 229 19.49 -2.71 1.77
C VAL A 229 19.05 -2.50 0.30
N SER A 230 17.93 -1.82 0.07
CA SER A 230 17.39 -1.52 -1.27
C SER A 230 18.39 -0.74 -2.14
N LYS A 231 19.19 0.16 -1.55
CA LYS A 231 20.23 0.90 -2.27
C LYS A 231 21.29 -0.02 -2.88
N LYS A 232 21.64 -1.10 -2.19
CA LYS A 232 22.64 -2.08 -2.64
C LYS A 232 22.09 -3.06 -3.68
N MET A 233 20.77 -3.14 -3.83
CA MET A 233 20.12 -4.06 -4.77
C MET A 233 19.91 -3.43 -6.14
N ASP A 234 20.05 -4.23 -7.20
CA ASP A 234 19.66 -3.83 -8.55
C ASP A 234 18.11 -3.81 -8.68
N GLY A 235 17.57 -2.79 -9.35
CA GLY A 235 16.14 -2.67 -9.63
C GLY A 235 15.54 -3.88 -10.36
N ARG A 236 16.36 -4.60 -11.15
CA ARG A 236 15.96 -5.84 -11.83
C ARG A 236 15.68 -6.99 -10.86
N LYS A 237 16.34 -7.01 -9.69
CA LYS A 237 16.13 -8.00 -8.64
C LYS A 237 14.98 -7.59 -7.69
N LEU A 238 14.74 -6.29 -7.53
CA LEU A 238 13.64 -5.78 -6.70
C LEU A 238 12.27 -6.14 -7.25
N LYS A 239 12.07 -6.15 -8.58
CA LYS A 239 10.79 -6.46 -9.21
C LYS A 239 10.30 -7.89 -8.89
N PRO A 240 11.06 -8.96 -9.14
CA PRO A 240 10.63 -10.31 -8.78
C PRO A 240 10.56 -10.53 -7.26
N LEU A 241 11.47 -9.92 -6.48
CA LEU A 241 11.41 -9.99 -5.00
C LEU A 241 10.07 -9.45 -4.48
N PHE A 242 9.64 -8.30 -4.99
CA PHE A 242 8.32 -7.74 -4.70
C PHE A 242 7.20 -8.74 -5.02
N GLY A 243 7.25 -9.35 -6.23
CA GLY A 243 6.26 -10.33 -6.65
C GLY A 243 6.18 -11.54 -5.70
N TRP A 244 7.32 -12.10 -5.29
CA TRP A 244 7.38 -13.23 -4.38
C TRP A 244 6.87 -12.90 -2.98
N ILE A 245 7.19 -11.72 -2.45
CA ILE A 245 6.69 -11.28 -1.14
C ILE A 245 5.17 -11.15 -1.18
N ILE A 246 4.62 -10.52 -2.22
CA ILE A 246 3.16 -10.41 -2.38
C ILE A 246 2.51 -11.79 -2.54
N LEU A 247 3.12 -12.70 -3.29
CA LEU A 247 2.59 -14.05 -3.47
C LEU A 247 2.49 -14.80 -2.14
N GLY A 248 3.58 -14.76 -1.35
CA GLY A 248 3.60 -15.43 -0.04
C GLY A 248 2.62 -14.86 0.98
N MET A 249 2.06 -13.68 0.71
CA MET A 249 1.06 -13.03 1.57
C MET A 249 -0.36 -13.19 1.05
N GLY A 250 -0.53 -13.54 -0.23
CA GLY A 250 -1.84 -13.76 -0.84
C GLY A 250 -2.33 -15.22 -0.74
N ILE A 251 -1.48 -16.11 -0.20
CA ILE A 251 -1.77 -17.51 0.08
C ILE A 251 -1.99 -17.68 1.57
#